data_aa25e11b2175863ca6c5718622f82dcd
#
_entry.id   aa25e11b2175863ca6c5718622f82dcd
#
_cell.length_a   1.000
_cell.length_b   1.000
_cell.length_c   1.000
_cell.angle_alpha   90.00
_cell.angle_beta   90.00
_cell.angle_gamma   90.00
#
_symmetry.space_group_name_H-M   'P 1'
#
loop_
_entity.id
_entity.type
_entity.pdbx_description
1 polymer ?
#
loop_
_entity_poly.entity_id
_entity_poly.type
_entity_poly.pdbx_seq_one_letter_code
_entity_poly.pdbx_strand_id
1 'polypeptide(L)'
;MPPLYRRFHEAELKLPQHDPLLPAPEGRNGRYLWIANHASKCGWGNAMQELFLNAYLAYRTNRAFVFDNYTWSRGESDYSLYNLKPIPSRIPLTALIQGPIAGGHFPAGSGIPRAVTPEYFYEVCQDRAIMSSYEVNDALVDPTAETLVQSWKDKMSPHRCVEIARSPPELFDEHVFADARRLLDVWPHFSQSPIVKEFSWSTLVELAFDNNREVISPTSPFEPTLSSSSVFGLARYSPIPGLLVLHIRRGDFQGHCHDVLARRSIGFTGFNSFPELSDQWHLPEGVSEREKKALYARRCFPEIDMIVERVEEIRRTPAGSGLTNAYIMTNGSPSWVSKLKAALRARHGWAHVASSRDLVLTSEQKYVSQALDMLVAQRAHVFIGNGFSTLSGMAVMLRMANRIAPDTSRHW
;
A
#
# COMPACT_ATOMS: atom_id res chain seq x y z
N MET A 1 -18.25 5.49 -14.49
CA MET A 1 -16.87 4.88 -14.43
C MET A 1 -16.13 5.27 -15.70
N PRO A 2 -14.85 5.70 -15.64
CA PRO A 2 -14.03 5.96 -16.82
C PRO A 2 -14.00 4.75 -17.76
N PRO A 3 -13.96 4.96 -19.11
CA PRO A 3 -14.12 3.87 -20.09
C PRO A 3 -13.09 2.73 -19.93
N LEU A 4 -11.83 3.07 -19.62
CA LEU A 4 -10.79 2.07 -19.40
C LEU A 4 -11.07 1.24 -18.13
N TYR A 5 -11.53 1.87 -17.04
CA TYR A 5 -11.89 1.14 -15.82
C TYR A 5 -13.08 0.20 -16.05
N ARG A 6 -14.03 0.56 -16.90
CA ARG A 6 -15.10 -0.37 -17.29
C ARG A 6 -14.55 -1.64 -17.94
N ARG A 7 -13.53 -1.52 -18.81
CA ARG A 7 -12.87 -2.70 -19.42
C ARG A 7 -12.14 -3.57 -18.38
N PHE A 8 -11.48 -2.97 -17.39
CA PHE A 8 -10.89 -3.73 -16.29
C PHE A 8 -11.96 -4.49 -15.50
N HIS A 9 -13.06 -3.82 -15.15
CA HIS A 9 -14.16 -4.46 -14.44
C HIS A 9 -14.83 -5.59 -15.25
N GLU A 10 -15.07 -5.38 -16.53
CA GLU A 10 -15.59 -6.41 -17.43
C GLU A 10 -14.64 -7.63 -17.53
N ALA A 11 -13.34 -7.41 -17.46
CA ALA A 11 -12.36 -8.48 -17.42
C ALA A 11 -12.37 -9.22 -16.08
N GLU A 12 -12.52 -8.49 -14.95
CA GLU A 12 -12.69 -9.10 -13.63
C GLU A 12 -13.91 -10.03 -13.55
N LEU A 13 -15.02 -9.64 -14.17
CA LEU A 13 -16.22 -10.48 -14.22
C LEU A 13 -16.07 -11.75 -15.08
N LYS A 14 -15.06 -11.80 -15.95
CA LYS A 14 -14.80 -12.93 -16.88
C LYS A 14 -13.56 -13.73 -16.50
N LEU A 15 -13.14 -13.70 -15.25
CA LEU A 15 -11.99 -14.47 -14.80
C LEU A 15 -12.24 -15.98 -15.02
N PRO A 16 -11.23 -16.75 -15.49
CA PRO A 16 -11.40 -18.18 -15.77
C PRO A 16 -11.88 -19.01 -14.58
N GLN A 17 -11.61 -18.59 -13.35
CA GLN A 17 -12.08 -19.23 -12.13
C GLN A 17 -13.54 -18.93 -11.78
N HIS A 18 -14.23 -18.09 -12.53
CA HIS A 18 -15.66 -17.84 -12.41
C HIS A 18 -16.49 -18.92 -13.13
N ASP A 19 -16.03 -20.15 -13.11
CA ASP A 19 -16.77 -21.30 -13.61
C ASP A 19 -17.21 -22.19 -12.42
N PRO A 20 -18.53 -22.27 -12.14
CA PRO A 20 -19.06 -23.07 -11.04
C PRO A 20 -18.79 -24.57 -11.16
N LEU A 21 -18.42 -25.06 -12.35
CA LEU A 21 -18.13 -26.48 -12.61
C LEU A 21 -16.68 -26.87 -12.35
N LEU A 22 -15.80 -25.92 -12.06
CA LEU A 22 -14.42 -26.20 -11.70
C LEU A 22 -14.35 -27.15 -10.48
N PRO A 23 -13.36 -28.07 -10.48
CA PRO A 23 -13.14 -28.95 -9.33
C PRO A 23 -12.61 -28.15 -8.13
N ALA A 24 -12.82 -28.71 -6.93
CA ALA A 24 -12.18 -28.16 -5.73
C ALA A 24 -10.65 -28.04 -5.93
N PRO A 25 -10.05 -26.96 -5.41
CA PRO A 25 -10.55 -26.01 -4.41
C PRO A 25 -11.39 -24.84 -4.96
N GLU A 26 -11.68 -24.79 -6.26
CA GLU A 26 -12.49 -23.77 -6.93
C GLU A 26 -13.94 -24.25 -7.16
N GLY A 27 -14.73 -23.51 -7.95
CA GLY A 27 -16.09 -23.85 -8.30
C GLY A 27 -17.06 -23.91 -7.12
N ARG A 28 -18.24 -24.55 -7.31
CA ARG A 28 -19.30 -24.60 -6.28
C ARG A 28 -18.88 -25.26 -4.96
N ASN A 29 -17.88 -26.11 -5.00
CA ASN A 29 -17.36 -26.83 -3.83
C ASN A 29 -16.17 -26.14 -3.16
N GLY A 30 -15.72 -25.02 -3.70
CA GLY A 30 -14.66 -24.20 -3.15
C GLY A 30 -15.06 -23.51 -1.84
N ARG A 31 -14.07 -23.04 -1.10
CA ARG A 31 -14.27 -22.25 0.12
C ARG A 31 -13.98 -20.79 -0.16
N TYR A 32 -14.80 -19.87 0.35
CA TYR A 32 -14.74 -18.45 0.00
C TYR A 32 -14.76 -17.58 1.25
N LEU A 33 -14.06 -16.43 1.18
CA LEU A 33 -14.09 -15.38 2.20
C LEU A 33 -14.34 -14.03 1.54
N TRP A 34 -15.50 -13.46 1.83
CA TRP A 34 -15.86 -12.11 1.44
C TRP A 34 -15.84 -11.16 2.64
N ILE A 35 -14.98 -10.14 2.59
CA ILE A 35 -14.90 -9.10 3.61
C ILE A 35 -15.60 -7.85 3.08
N ALA A 36 -16.94 -7.83 3.26
CA ALA A 36 -17.78 -6.79 2.67
C ALA A 36 -17.65 -5.43 3.37
N ASN A 37 -17.07 -5.39 4.57
CA ASN A 37 -16.77 -4.18 5.33
C ASN A 37 -15.38 -3.60 5.06
N HIS A 38 -14.65 -4.06 4.02
CA HIS A 38 -13.32 -3.56 3.68
C HIS A 38 -13.27 -2.01 3.63
N ALA A 39 -12.10 -1.44 3.87
CA ALA A 39 -11.88 0.00 3.98
C ALA A 39 -12.42 0.80 2.78
N SER A 40 -13.04 1.92 3.07
CA SER A 40 -13.53 2.87 2.07
C SER A 40 -13.32 4.31 2.56
N LYS A 41 -13.43 5.30 1.67
CA LYS A 41 -13.23 6.72 1.98
C LYS A 41 -11.83 7.05 2.52
N CYS A 42 -10.85 6.22 2.26
CA CYS A 42 -9.47 6.40 2.72
C CYS A 42 -8.49 6.37 1.55
N GLY A 43 -7.27 6.89 1.79
CA GLY A 43 -6.20 6.86 0.79
C GLY A 43 -5.73 5.44 0.49
N TRP A 44 -5.15 5.26 -0.70
CA TRP A 44 -4.69 3.95 -1.19
C TRP A 44 -3.75 3.22 -0.22
N GLY A 45 -2.89 3.93 0.51
CA GLY A 45 -2.01 3.31 1.51
C GLY A 45 -2.79 2.55 2.60
N ASN A 46 -3.87 3.13 3.14
CA ASN A 46 -4.73 2.46 4.13
C ASN A 46 -5.46 1.28 3.53
N ALA A 47 -6.11 1.49 2.36
CA ALA A 47 -6.85 0.44 1.69
C ALA A 47 -5.96 -0.74 1.29
N MET A 48 -4.75 -0.48 0.80
CA MET A 48 -3.79 -1.52 0.42
C MET A 48 -3.30 -2.32 1.63
N GLN A 49 -3.04 -1.67 2.76
CA GLN A 49 -2.60 -2.32 3.98
C GLN A 49 -3.62 -3.34 4.49
N GLU A 50 -4.88 -2.93 4.57
CA GLU A 50 -5.98 -3.81 4.93
C GLU A 50 -6.21 -4.92 3.89
N LEU A 51 -6.22 -4.57 2.61
CA LEU A 51 -6.39 -5.52 1.50
C LEU A 51 -5.41 -6.69 1.57
N PHE A 52 -4.13 -6.38 1.85
CA PHE A 52 -3.10 -7.41 1.97
C PHE A 52 -3.34 -8.35 3.14
N LEU A 53 -3.74 -7.84 4.30
CA LEU A 53 -4.04 -8.68 5.46
C LEU A 53 -5.33 -9.49 5.27
N ASN A 54 -6.35 -8.92 4.65
CA ASN A 54 -7.57 -9.61 4.30
C ASN A 54 -7.32 -10.78 3.32
N ALA A 55 -6.52 -10.55 2.28
CA ALA A 55 -6.12 -11.59 1.34
C ALA A 55 -5.21 -12.65 2.02
N TYR A 56 -4.35 -12.23 2.94
CA TYR A 56 -3.53 -13.15 3.73
C TYR A 56 -4.38 -14.03 4.65
N LEU A 57 -5.42 -13.50 5.28
CA LEU A 57 -6.38 -14.29 6.06
C LEU A 57 -7.08 -15.34 5.18
N ALA A 58 -7.53 -14.96 3.98
CA ALA A 58 -8.11 -15.92 3.03
C ALA A 58 -7.11 -17.03 2.66
N TYR A 59 -5.86 -16.68 2.35
CA TYR A 59 -4.78 -17.61 2.12
C TYR A 59 -4.55 -18.55 3.30
N ARG A 60 -4.43 -18.03 4.53
CA ARG A 60 -4.19 -18.81 5.76
C ARG A 60 -5.34 -19.78 6.10
N THR A 61 -6.52 -19.51 5.57
CA THR A 61 -7.73 -20.34 5.77
C THR A 61 -8.05 -21.23 4.56
N ASN A 62 -7.18 -21.25 3.55
CA ASN A 62 -7.38 -21.98 2.29
C ASN A 62 -8.74 -21.68 1.64
N ARG A 63 -9.02 -20.39 1.47
CA ARG A 63 -10.24 -19.84 0.87
C ARG A 63 -9.91 -18.96 -0.32
N ALA A 64 -10.77 -18.97 -1.33
CA ALA A 64 -10.74 -17.94 -2.36
C ALA A 64 -11.05 -16.59 -1.70
N PHE A 65 -10.12 -15.65 -1.84
CA PHE A 65 -10.37 -14.27 -1.44
C PHE A 65 -11.40 -13.66 -2.39
N VAL A 66 -12.41 -12.97 -1.85
CA VAL A 66 -13.33 -12.18 -2.67
C VAL A 66 -12.80 -10.75 -2.68
N PHE A 67 -12.28 -10.32 -3.85
CA PHE A 67 -11.74 -8.96 -4.00
C PHE A 67 -12.79 -8.03 -4.61
N ASP A 68 -12.78 -6.77 -4.21
CA ASP A 68 -13.65 -5.72 -4.73
C ASP A 68 -12.82 -4.52 -5.19
N ASN A 69 -13.47 -3.57 -5.80
CA ASN A 69 -12.88 -2.31 -6.22
C ASN A 69 -12.20 -1.57 -5.05
N TYR A 70 -11.15 -0.82 -5.32
CA TYR A 70 -10.75 0.25 -4.42
C TYR A 70 -11.89 1.28 -4.37
N THR A 71 -12.52 1.38 -3.21
CA THR A 71 -13.79 2.06 -3.05
C THR A 71 -13.63 3.35 -2.25
N TRP A 72 -13.84 4.49 -2.91
CA TRP A 72 -13.97 5.77 -2.23
C TRP A 72 -15.38 5.98 -1.70
N SER A 73 -16.39 5.64 -2.49
CA SER A 73 -17.80 5.71 -2.08
C SER A 73 -18.57 4.48 -2.52
N ARG A 74 -19.38 3.96 -1.61
CA ARG A 74 -20.30 2.84 -1.86
C ARG A 74 -21.64 3.27 -2.45
N GLY A 75 -21.86 4.60 -2.64
CA GLY A 75 -23.07 5.14 -3.27
C GLY A 75 -23.17 4.78 -4.76
N GLU A 76 -24.32 5.05 -5.37
CA GLU A 76 -24.61 4.68 -6.76
C GLU A 76 -23.81 5.50 -7.79
N SER A 77 -23.41 6.74 -7.44
CA SER A 77 -22.69 7.62 -8.35
C SER A 77 -21.31 7.07 -8.74
N ASP A 78 -21.00 7.12 -10.01
CA ASP A 78 -19.68 6.74 -10.56
C ASP A 78 -18.55 7.67 -10.06
N TYR A 79 -18.88 8.89 -9.66
CA TYR A 79 -17.93 9.90 -9.20
C TYR A 79 -18.32 10.46 -7.83
N SER A 80 -17.32 10.72 -7.02
CA SER A 80 -17.40 11.40 -5.73
C SER A 80 -16.59 12.69 -5.76
N LEU A 81 -16.89 13.64 -4.89
CA LEU A 81 -16.09 14.84 -4.72
C LEU A 81 -15.06 14.64 -3.61
N TYR A 82 -13.80 14.89 -3.92
CA TYR A 82 -12.71 14.97 -2.96
C TYR A 82 -11.95 16.28 -3.15
N ASN A 83 -11.93 17.12 -2.14
CA ASN A 83 -11.36 18.48 -2.22
C ASN A 83 -11.86 19.25 -3.45
N LEU A 84 -13.17 19.24 -3.68
CA LEU A 84 -13.87 19.87 -4.82
C LEU A 84 -13.47 19.33 -6.20
N LYS A 85 -12.78 18.21 -6.28
CA LYS A 85 -12.43 17.55 -7.53
C LYS A 85 -13.21 16.25 -7.68
N PRO A 86 -13.77 15.95 -8.85
CA PRO A 86 -14.38 14.67 -9.10
C PRO A 86 -13.30 13.58 -9.15
N ILE A 87 -13.52 12.52 -8.41
CA ILE A 87 -12.73 11.30 -8.43
C ILE A 87 -13.65 10.10 -8.66
N PRO A 88 -13.21 9.01 -9.28
CA PRO A 88 -14.00 7.80 -9.38
C PRO A 88 -14.42 7.29 -8.00
N SER A 89 -15.70 6.95 -7.83
CA SER A 89 -16.19 6.36 -6.58
C SER A 89 -15.61 4.97 -6.35
N ARG A 90 -15.30 4.25 -7.43
CA ARG A 90 -14.73 2.91 -7.44
C ARG A 90 -13.69 2.79 -8.56
N ILE A 91 -12.57 2.14 -8.26
CA ILE A 91 -11.54 1.80 -9.23
C ILE A 91 -11.37 0.28 -9.19
N PRO A 92 -11.54 -0.44 -10.32
CA PRO A 92 -11.30 -1.89 -10.37
C PRO A 92 -9.94 -2.25 -9.80
N LEU A 93 -9.87 -3.29 -8.98
CA LEU A 93 -8.63 -3.63 -8.30
C LEU A 93 -7.52 -3.99 -9.29
N THR A 94 -7.86 -4.65 -10.39
CA THR A 94 -6.93 -5.00 -11.47
C THR A 94 -6.38 -3.80 -12.26
N ALA A 95 -6.97 -2.61 -12.09
CA ALA A 95 -6.38 -1.36 -12.59
C ALA A 95 -5.26 -0.82 -11.67
N LEU A 96 -5.13 -1.33 -10.45
CA LEU A 96 -4.12 -0.95 -9.45
C LEU A 96 -3.05 -2.01 -9.29
N ILE A 97 -3.46 -3.27 -9.13
CA ILE A 97 -2.56 -4.39 -8.83
C ILE A 97 -2.88 -5.63 -9.66
N GLN A 98 -1.96 -6.57 -9.67
CA GLN A 98 -2.09 -7.93 -10.20
C GLN A 98 -1.56 -8.94 -9.17
N GLY A 99 -1.64 -10.22 -9.54
CA GLY A 99 -1.21 -11.31 -8.69
C GLY A 99 -2.37 -11.96 -7.93
N PRO A 100 -2.08 -12.84 -6.95
CA PRO A 100 -3.09 -13.65 -6.28
C PRO A 100 -4.23 -12.89 -5.62
N ILE A 101 -3.97 -11.66 -5.16
CA ILE A 101 -4.99 -10.81 -4.52
C ILE A 101 -6.11 -10.42 -5.51
N ALA A 102 -5.76 -10.21 -6.78
CA ALA A 102 -6.68 -9.76 -7.84
C ALA A 102 -6.97 -10.84 -8.88
N GLY A 103 -7.08 -12.10 -8.45
CA GLY A 103 -7.49 -13.22 -9.30
C GLY A 103 -6.35 -13.90 -10.08
N GLY A 104 -5.10 -13.47 -9.92
CA GLY A 104 -3.93 -14.15 -10.49
C GLY A 104 -3.67 -15.53 -9.89
N HIS A 105 -2.80 -16.27 -10.55
CA HIS A 105 -2.45 -17.63 -10.13
C HIS A 105 -1.60 -17.63 -8.86
N PHE A 106 -1.82 -18.65 -8.03
CA PHE A 106 -0.86 -19.07 -7.01
C PHE A 106 0.21 -19.96 -7.63
N PRO A 107 1.36 -20.17 -6.97
CA PRO A 107 2.36 -21.13 -7.43
C PRO A 107 1.75 -22.50 -7.72
N ALA A 108 2.21 -23.14 -8.79
CA ALA A 108 1.71 -24.45 -9.20
C ALA A 108 1.80 -25.47 -8.07
N GLY A 109 0.75 -26.28 -7.89
CA GLY A 109 0.67 -27.29 -6.84
C GLY A 109 0.34 -26.77 -5.44
N SER A 110 0.11 -25.47 -5.25
CA SER A 110 -0.24 -24.90 -3.94
C SER A 110 -1.58 -25.39 -3.39
N GLY A 111 -2.51 -25.79 -4.25
CA GLY A 111 -3.87 -26.17 -3.86
C GLY A 111 -4.71 -25.01 -3.29
N ILE A 112 -4.27 -23.76 -3.46
CA ILE A 112 -4.97 -22.56 -2.99
C ILE A 112 -5.90 -22.06 -4.10
N PRO A 113 -7.19 -21.80 -3.79
CA PRO A 113 -8.14 -21.28 -4.77
C PRO A 113 -7.79 -19.82 -5.14
N ARG A 114 -7.96 -19.49 -6.44
CA ARG A 114 -7.77 -18.12 -6.94
C ARG A 114 -8.85 -17.17 -6.39
N ALA A 115 -8.49 -15.91 -6.24
CA ALA A 115 -9.43 -14.88 -5.82
C ALA A 115 -10.52 -14.63 -6.90
N VAL A 116 -11.71 -14.24 -6.47
CA VAL A 116 -12.92 -14.04 -7.29
C VAL A 116 -13.59 -12.71 -6.99
N THR A 117 -14.55 -12.29 -7.82
CA THR A 117 -15.35 -11.08 -7.57
C THR A 117 -16.57 -11.37 -6.66
N PRO A 118 -17.18 -10.33 -6.07
CA PRO A 118 -18.40 -10.46 -5.26
C PRO A 118 -19.56 -11.07 -6.05
N GLU A 119 -19.70 -10.76 -7.34
CA GLU A 119 -20.78 -11.29 -8.18
C GLU A 119 -20.71 -12.80 -8.25
N TYR A 120 -19.52 -13.34 -8.54
CA TYR A 120 -19.33 -14.79 -8.55
C TYR A 120 -19.48 -15.42 -7.17
N PHE A 121 -19.00 -14.77 -6.11
CA PHE A 121 -19.22 -15.24 -4.74
C PHE A 121 -20.72 -15.38 -4.43
N TYR A 122 -21.54 -14.39 -4.76
CA TYR A 122 -22.98 -14.47 -4.51
C TYR A 122 -23.68 -15.52 -5.39
N GLU A 123 -23.15 -15.86 -6.55
CA GLU A 123 -23.66 -16.95 -7.38
C GLU A 123 -23.45 -18.33 -6.71
N VAL A 124 -22.22 -18.61 -6.19
CA VAL A 124 -21.86 -19.94 -5.69
C VAL A 124 -22.06 -20.11 -4.17
N CYS A 125 -22.31 -19.02 -3.43
CA CYS A 125 -22.40 -18.99 -1.97
C CYS A 125 -23.75 -18.45 -1.48
N GLN A 126 -24.86 -19.06 -1.92
CA GLN A 126 -26.22 -18.64 -1.53
C GLN A 126 -26.51 -18.89 -0.05
N ASP A 127 -25.95 -19.96 0.51
CA ASP A 127 -26.07 -20.42 1.91
C ASP A 127 -24.87 -19.99 2.79
N ARG A 128 -24.29 -18.82 2.53
CA ARG A 128 -23.13 -18.30 3.24
C ARG A 128 -23.41 -17.96 4.69
N ALA A 129 -22.44 -18.16 5.56
CA ALA A 129 -22.45 -17.64 6.92
C ALA A 129 -22.11 -16.15 6.91
N ILE A 130 -22.98 -15.32 7.46
CA ILE A 130 -22.76 -13.87 7.62
C ILE A 130 -22.31 -13.66 9.06
N MET A 131 -21.13 -13.04 9.24
CA MET A 131 -20.51 -12.80 10.54
C MET A 131 -20.22 -11.31 10.73
N SER A 132 -20.28 -10.83 11.96
CA SER A 132 -19.83 -9.49 12.33
C SER A 132 -18.36 -9.54 12.77
N SER A 133 -17.58 -8.52 12.45
CA SER A 133 -16.20 -8.35 12.97
C SER A 133 -16.17 -8.35 14.50
N TYR A 134 -17.20 -7.85 15.16
CA TYR A 134 -17.33 -7.86 16.62
C TYR A 134 -17.33 -9.26 17.23
N GLU A 135 -17.83 -10.28 16.53
CA GLU A 135 -17.94 -11.64 17.06
C GLU A 135 -16.60 -12.26 17.47
N VAL A 136 -15.50 -11.76 16.91
CA VAL A 136 -14.16 -12.22 17.26
C VAL A 136 -13.37 -11.08 17.92
N ASN A 137 -13.39 -9.89 17.32
CA ASN A 137 -12.52 -8.81 17.74
C ASN A 137 -12.82 -8.32 19.16
N ASP A 138 -14.12 -8.22 19.55
CA ASP A 138 -14.51 -7.77 20.90
C ASP A 138 -14.19 -8.78 22.00
N ALA A 139 -14.01 -10.05 21.66
CA ALA A 139 -13.62 -11.09 22.61
C ALA A 139 -12.12 -11.06 22.94
N LEU A 140 -11.33 -10.29 22.18
CA LEU A 140 -9.89 -10.23 22.28
C LEU A 140 -9.45 -8.90 22.93
N VAL A 141 -8.52 -9.00 23.86
CA VAL A 141 -7.89 -7.82 24.49
C VAL A 141 -6.59 -7.52 23.76
N ASP A 142 -6.50 -6.34 23.17
CA ASP A 142 -5.32 -5.85 22.44
C ASP A 142 -4.71 -6.87 21.46
N PRO A 143 -5.52 -7.45 20.53
CA PRO A 143 -5.04 -8.52 19.67
C PRO A 143 -3.96 -8.03 18.71
N THR A 144 -3.03 -8.93 18.41
CA THR A 144 -2.08 -8.76 17.31
C THR A 144 -2.67 -9.26 15.99
N ALA A 145 -2.05 -8.92 14.87
CA ALA A 145 -2.52 -9.37 13.56
C ALA A 145 -2.51 -10.90 13.43
N GLU A 146 -1.50 -11.58 13.96
CA GLU A 146 -1.44 -13.05 13.93
C GLU A 146 -2.51 -13.67 14.84
N THR A 147 -2.77 -13.07 16.02
CA THR A 147 -3.86 -13.50 16.91
C THR A 147 -5.22 -13.37 16.23
N LEU A 148 -5.47 -12.26 15.53
CA LEU A 148 -6.69 -12.07 14.75
C LEU A 148 -6.81 -13.11 13.64
N VAL A 149 -5.74 -13.33 12.86
CA VAL A 149 -5.72 -14.35 11.79
C VAL A 149 -6.07 -15.72 12.34
N GLN A 150 -5.48 -16.13 13.47
CA GLN A 150 -5.75 -17.43 14.06
C GLN A 150 -7.18 -17.54 14.59
N SER A 151 -7.67 -16.53 15.32
CA SER A 151 -9.04 -16.53 15.88
C SER A 151 -10.09 -16.57 14.78
N TRP A 152 -9.91 -15.80 13.72
CA TRP A 152 -10.79 -15.84 12.55
C TRP A 152 -10.72 -17.16 11.81
N LYS A 153 -9.54 -17.78 11.69
CA LYS A 153 -9.38 -19.11 11.10
C LYS A 153 -10.21 -20.15 11.83
N ASP A 154 -10.17 -20.14 13.16
CA ASP A 154 -10.91 -21.08 13.99
C ASP A 154 -12.42 -20.83 13.88
N LYS A 155 -12.88 -19.58 13.97
CA LYS A 155 -14.27 -19.18 13.84
C LYS A 155 -14.88 -19.56 12.48
N MET A 156 -14.14 -19.38 11.40
CA MET A 156 -14.62 -19.68 10.04
C MET A 156 -14.52 -21.16 9.66
N SER A 157 -13.79 -21.97 10.42
CA SER A 157 -13.45 -23.36 10.02
C SER A 157 -14.66 -24.23 9.61
N PRO A 158 -15.84 -24.18 10.28
CA PRO A 158 -16.98 -25.04 9.94
C PRO A 158 -17.73 -24.58 8.67
N HIS A 159 -17.50 -23.38 8.18
CA HIS A 159 -18.29 -22.79 7.10
C HIS A 159 -17.56 -22.88 5.76
N ARG A 160 -18.27 -23.21 4.68
CA ARG A 160 -17.75 -23.21 3.31
C ARG A 160 -17.59 -21.77 2.79
N CYS A 161 -18.65 -20.98 2.87
CA CYS A 161 -18.70 -19.59 2.45
C CYS A 161 -18.89 -18.68 3.67
N VAL A 162 -18.06 -17.66 3.78
CA VAL A 162 -18.14 -16.66 4.85
C VAL A 162 -18.19 -15.26 4.25
N GLU A 163 -19.15 -14.46 4.71
CA GLU A 163 -19.24 -13.03 4.47
C GLU A 163 -19.09 -12.27 5.79
N ILE A 164 -18.09 -11.37 5.86
CA ILE A 164 -18.02 -10.41 6.95
C ILE A 164 -18.93 -9.25 6.60
N ALA A 165 -19.92 -9.01 7.43
CA ALA A 165 -20.97 -8.01 7.20
C ALA A 165 -20.41 -6.59 7.00
N ARG A 166 -21.11 -5.77 6.22
CA ARG A 166 -20.73 -4.38 5.89
C ARG A 166 -20.79 -3.39 7.07
N SER A 167 -20.80 -3.87 8.29
CA SER A 167 -20.78 -3.03 9.49
C SER A 167 -19.33 -2.77 9.95
N PRO A 168 -19.00 -1.57 10.46
CA PRO A 168 -17.71 -1.33 11.11
C PRO A 168 -17.64 -2.08 12.46
N PRO A 169 -16.43 -2.32 13.01
CA PRO A 169 -15.14 -1.96 12.45
C PRO A 169 -14.69 -2.94 11.36
N GLU A 170 -13.63 -2.56 10.64
CA GLU A 170 -12.88 -3.45 9.77
C GLU A 170 -12.28 -4.61 10.58
N LEU A 171 -11.95 -5.73 9.91
CA LEU A 171 -11.32 -6.90 10.54
C LEU A 171 -9.95 -6.57 11.14
N PHE A 172 -9.14 -5.85 10.37
CA PHE A 172 -7.88 -5.27 10.80
C PHE A 172 -8.07 -3.76 10.84
N ASP A 173 -8.31 -3.21 12.01
CA ASP A 173 -8.65 -1.83 12.22
C ASP A 173 -7.44 -0.90 12.44
N GLU A 174 -7.71 0.38 12.68
CA GLU A 174 -6.67 1.37 12.93
C GLU A 174 -5.78 1.04 14.15
N HIS A 175 -6.28 0.29 15.13
CA HIS A 175 -5.52 -0.06 16.33
C HIS A 175 -4.41 -1.05 16.00
N VAL A 176 -4.66 -2.02 15.11
CA VAL A 176 -3.63 -2.96 14.62
C VAL A 176 -2.55 -2.21 13.85
N PHE A 177 -2.95 -1.25 13.02
CA PHE A 177 -2.01 -0.53 12.17
C PHE A 177 -1.27 0.61 12.88
N ALA A 178 -1.82 1.18 13.93
CA ALA A 178 -1.18 2.24 14.69
C ALA A 178 -0.07 1.76 15.62
N ASP A 179 -0.09 0.49 16.03
CA ASP A 179 0.93 -0.11 16.88
C ASP A 179 1.71 -1.20 16.13
N ALA A 180 2.97 -0.93 15.86
CA ALA A 180 3.85 -1.88 15.16
C ALA A 180 3.94 -3.25 15.84
N ARG A 181 3.89 -3.32 17.18
CA ARG A 181 3.93 -4.58 17.92
C ARG A 181 2.74 -5.48 17.60
N ARG A 182 1.59 -4.87 17.27
CA ARG A 182 0.38 -5.60 16.90
C ARG A 182 0.39 -6.07 15.45
N LEU A 183 1.13 -5.38 14.57
CA LEU A 183 1.17 -5.71 13.15
C LEU A 183 2.35 -6.61 12.78
N LEU A 184 3.54 -6.33 13.32
CA LEU A 184 4.77 -6.95 12.83
C LEU A 184 4.94 -8.41 13.24
N ASP A 185 4.15 -8.94 14.16
CA ASP A 185 4.16 -10.36 14.52
C ASP A 185 3.73 -11.27 13.37
N VAL A 186 2.89 -10.76 12.45
CA VAL A 186 2.47 -11.52 11.26
C VAL A 186 3.58 -11.60 10.20
N TRP A 187 4.55 -10.68 10.21
CA TRP A 187 5.52 -10.49 9.15
C TRP A 187 6.34 -11.73 8.77
N PRO A 188 6.87 -12.56 9.69
CA PRO A 188 7.68 -13.72 9.35
C PRO A 188 6.96 -14.68 8.39
N HIS A 189 5.67 -14.91 8.58
CA HIS A 189 4.86 -15.77 7.71
C HIS A 189 4.26 -15.01 6.53
N PHE A 190 3.81 -13.78 6.76
CA PHE A 190 3.20 -12.94 5.75
C PHE A 190 4.17 -12.63 4.60
N SER A 191 5.41 -12.26 4.91
CA SER A 191 6.45 -11.96 3.91
C SER A 191 6.81 -13.16 3.03
N GLN A 192 6.59 -14.39 3.51
CA GLN A 192 6.85 -15.60 2.76
C GLN A 192 5.64 -16.09 1.96
N SER A 193 4.46 -15.52 2.21
CA SER A 193 3.23 -15.92 1.52
C SER A 193 3.24 -15.52 0.04
N PRO A 194 2.56 -16.26 -0.83
CA PRO A 194 2.35 -15.86 -2.22
C PRO A 194 1.60 -14.52 -2.37
N ILE A 195 0.83 -14.13 -1.36
CA ILE A 195 0.14 -12.82 -1.34
C ILE A 195 1.13 -11.67 -1.50
N VAL A 196 2.30 -11.78 -0.88
CA VAL A 196 3.37 -10.76 -0.94
C VAL A 196 4.37 -11.07 -2.06
N LYS A 197 4.79 -12.33 -2.20
CA LYS A 197 5.84 -12.72 -3.17
C LYS A 197 5.42 -12.59 -4.63
N GLU A 198 4.15 -12.91 -4.93
CA GLU A 198 3.60 -12.88 -6.27
C GLU A 198 2.85 -11.56 -6.56
N PHE A 199 2.96 -10.59 -5.65
CA PHE A 199 2.39 -9.26 -5.86
C PHE A 199 3.05 -8.57 -7.05
N SER A 200 2.23 -7.92 -7.87
CA SER A 200 2.71 -7.00 -8.90
C SER A 200 1.75 -5.83 -9.10
N TRP A 201 2.29 -4.73 -9.57
CA TRP A 201 1.48 -3.60 -9.99
C TRP A 201 0.74 -3.92 -11.29
N SER A 202 -0.39 -3.26 -11.53
CA SER A 202 -1.14 -3.43 -12.76
C SER A 202 -0.35 -2.94 -13.98
N THR A 203 -0.74 -3.44 -15.16
CA THR A 203 -0.20 -2.93 -16.43
C THR A 203 -0.42 -1.43 -16.61
N LEU A 204 -1.52 -0.88 -16.08
CA LEU A 204 -1.79 0.56 -16.13
C LEU A 204 -0.77 1.37 -15.33
N VAL A 205 -0.43 0.89 -14.13
CA VAL A 205 0.57 1.53 -13.24
C VAL A 205 1.98 1.37 -13.81
N GLU A 206 2.32 0.18 -14.31
CA GLU A 206 3.65 -0.08 -14.90
C GLU A 206 3.89 0.70 -16.19
N LEU A 207 2.89 0.79 -17.06
CA LEU A 207 2.98 1.64 -18.27
C LEU A 207 3.12 3.12 -17.89
N ALA A 208 2.41 3.59 -16.86
CA ALA A 208 2.60 4.95 -16.37
C ALA A 208 4.02 5.19 -15.86
N PHE A 209 4.61 4.21 -15.18
CA PHE A 209 6.00 4.26 -14.75
C PHE A 209 6.95 4.29 -15.94
N ASP A 210 6.82 3.37 -16.88
CA ASP A 210 7.72 3.26 -18.04
C ASP A 210 7.67 4.51 -18.94
N ASN A 211 6.48 5.08 -19.14
CA ASN A 211 6.30 6.32 -19.90
C ASN A 211 6.88 7.56 -19.20
N ASN A 212 7.17 7.49 -17.91
CA ASN A 212 7.71 8.60 -17.14
C ASN A 212 9.14 8.37 -16.62
N ARG A 213 9.86 7.38 -17.16
CA ARG A 213 11.24 7.06 -16.73
C ARG A 213 12.17 8.27 -16.83
N GLU A 214 12.10 9.02 -17.92
CA GLU A 214 12.86 10.25 -18.12
C GLU A 214 12.55 11.35 -17.10
N VAL A 215 11.31 11.38 -16.61
CA VAL A 215 10.91 12.31 -15.55
C VAL A 215 11.40 11.81 -14.18
N ILE A 216 11.38 10.51 -13.94
CA ILE A 216 11.73 9.92 -12.65
C ILE A 216 13.25 9.85 -12.47
N SER A 217 13.97 9.30 -13.46
CA SER A 217 15.41 9.06 -13.37
C SER A 217 16.05 8.99 -14.76
N PRO A 218 16.32 10.14 -15.42
CA PRO A 218 16.81 10.18 -16.80
C PRO A 218 18.21 9.61 -16.96
N THR A 219 19.01 9.57 -15.90
CA THR A 219 20.41 9.08 -15.95
C THR A 219 20.53 7.57 -15.72
N SER A 220 19.42 6.89 -15.40
CA SER A 220 19.45 5.45 -15.16
C SER A 220 19.20 4.66 -16.45
N PRO A 221 19.77 3.46 -16.61
CA PRO A 221 19.47 2.59 -17.73
C PRO A 221 17.98 2.33 -17.85
N PHE A 222 17.45 2.30 -19.07
CA PHE A 222 16.05 1.97 -19.32
C PHE A 222 15.83 0.46 -19.21
N GLU A 223 15.02 0.05 -18.26
CA GLU A 223 14.57 -1.33 -18.06
C GLU A 223 13.05 -1.33 -17.96
N PRO A 224 12.32 -1.66 -19.03
CA PRO A 224 10.87 -1.74 -19.00
C PRO A 224 10.40 -2.77 -17.97
N THR A 225 9.50 -2.39 -17.07
CA THR A 225 8.95 -3.30 -16.05
C THR A 225 8.16 -4.45 -16.67
N LEU A 226 7.45 -4.17 -17.78
CA LEU A 226 6.66 -5.17 -18.50
C LEU A 226 7.49 -6.21 -19.25
N SER A 227 8.70 -5.88 -19.69
CA SER A 227 9.56 -6.80 -20.44
C SER A 227 10.34 -7.79 -19.57
N SER A 228 10.37 -7.59 -18.27
CA SER A 228 11.00 -8.54 -17.33
C SER A 228 10.10 -9.75 -17.01
N SER A 229 9.36 -10.23 -18.01
CA SER A 229 8.50 -11.42 -17.88
C SER A 229 9.25 -12.73 -17.62
N SER A 230 10.56 -12.70 -17.54
CA SER A 230 11.33 -13.92 -17.56
C SER A 230 11.75 -14.44 -16.21
N VAL A 231 11.60 -13.76 -15.11
CA VAL A 231 12.02 -14.34 -13.83
C VAL A 231 11.24 -13.74 -12.65
N PHE A 232 10.35 -14.52 -12.16
CA PHE A 232 9.83 -14.58 -10.79
C PHE A 232 10.28 -13.47 -9.81
N GLY A 233 9.39 -12.53 -9.60
CA GLY A 233 9.22 -11.74 -8.39
C GLY A 233 10.28 -10.69 -8.08
N LEU A 234 11.42 -11.09 -7.61
CA LEU A 234 12.37 -10.19 -6.94
C LEU A 234 13.15 -9.26 -7.90
N ALA A 235 13.51 -9.71 -9.09
CA ALA A 235 14.27 -8.90 -10.06
C ALA A 235 13.44 -7.78 -10.70
N ARG A 236 12.11 -7.96 -10.77
CA ARG A 236 11.20 -7.01 -11.40
C ARG A 236 11.20 -5.62 -10.75
N TYR A 237 11.34 -5.56 -9.43
CA TYR A 237 11.29 -4.34 -8.65
C TYR A 237 12.63 -3.99 -8.01
N SER A 238 13.74 -4.31 -8.70
CA SER A 238 15.08 -3.94 -8.27
C SER A 238 15.22 -2.42 -8.13
N PRO A 239 16.05 -1.95 -7.19
CA PRO A 239 16.30 -0.53 -7.02
C PRO A 239 16.91 0.11 -8.28
N ILE A 240 16.49 1.33 -8.57
CA ILE A 240 17.05 2.17 -9.64
C ILE A 240 18.29 2.88 -9.10
N PRO A 241 19.49 2.58 -9.58
CA PRO A 241 20.71 3.18 -9.07
C PRO A 241 20.67 4.70 -9.11
N GLY A 242 21.12 5.35 -8.04
CA GLY A 242 21.21 6.80 -7.95
C GLY A 242 19.87 7.53 -7.73
N LEU A 243 18.75 6.85 -7.61
CA LEU A 243 17.43 7.45 -7.38
C LEU A 243 17.11 7.60 -5.89
N LEU A 244 16.98 8.84 -5.43
CA LEU A 244 16.39 9.19 -4.14
C LEU A 244 14.89 9.46 -4.33
N VAL A 245 14.04 8.84 -3.52
CA VAL A 245 12.61 9.13 -3.50
C VAL A 245 12.22 9.70 -2.13
N LEU A 246 11.51 10.82 -2.15
CA LEU A 246 11.06 11.54 -0.95
C LEU A 246 9.53 11.49 -0.88
N HIS A 247 8.97 10.90 0.16
CA HIS A 247 7.53 11.00 0.42
C HIS A 247 7.25 12.06 1.49
N ILE A 248 6.61 13.15 1.08
CA ILE A 248 6.35 14.30 1.93
C ILE A 248 4.86 14.64 1.91
N ARG A 249 4.18 14.37 3.02
CA ARG A 249 2.77 14.76 3.22
C ARG A 249 2.68 16.23 3.58
N ARG A 250 1.73 16.94 2.93
CA ARG A 250 1.42 18.36 3.15
C ARG A 250 -0.09 18.57 3.25
N GLY A 251 -0.54 19.79 3.24
CA GLY A 251 -1.95 20.15 3.26
C GLY A 251 -2.67 19.67 4.52
N ASP A 252 -3.67 18.83 4.35
CA ASP A 252 -4.50 18.24 5.42
C ASP A 252 -3.72 17.53 6.52
N PHE A 253 -2.52 17.06 6.20
CA PHE A 253 -1.71 16.26 7.12
C PHE A 253 -1.10 17.11 8.26
N GLN A 254 -1.06 18.43 8.14
CA GLN A 254 -0.55 19.32 9.21
C GLN A 254 -1.37 19.16 10.49
N GLY A 255 -2.70 19.27 10.39
CA GLY A 255 -3.59 19.08 11.54
C GLY A 255 -3.48 17.67 12.12
N HIS A 256 -3.36 16.65 11.26
CA HIS A 256 -3.15 15.26 11.72
C HIS A 256 -1.88 15.13 12.58
N CYS A 257 -0.75 15.71 12.13
CA CYS A 257 0.52 15.67 12.88
C CYS A 257 0.43 16.36 14.25
N HIS A 258 -0.18 17.54 14.30
CA HIS A 258 -0.20 18.37 15.53
C HIS A 258 -1.32 17.97 16.49
N ASP A 259 -2.50 17.63 15.97
CA ASP A 259 -3.70 17.47 16.77
C ASP A 259 -4.04 16.02 17.09
N VAL A 260 -3.68 15.07 16.23
CA VAL A 260 -4.00 13.65 16.44
C VAL A 260 -2.78 12.90 16.96
N LEU A 261 -1.70 12.84 16.17
CA LEU A 261 -0.52 12.03 16.49
C LEU A 261 0.18 12.53 17.76
N ALA A 262 0.43 13.83 17.87
CA ALA A 262 1.10 14.39 19.03
C ALA A 262 0.30 14.24 20.33
N ARG A 263 -1.03 14.48 20.29
CA ARG A 263 -1.88 14.31 21.50
C ARG A 263 -1.93 12.88 21.97
N ARG A 264 -2.05 11.90 21.03
CA ARG A 264 -2.16 10.48 21.36
C ARG A 264 -0.80 9.80 21.55
N SER A 265 0.32 10.51 21.39
CA SER A 265 1.68 9.96 21.44
C SER A 265 1.90 8.76 20.51
N ILE A 266 1.28 8.79 19.34
CA ILE A 266 1.34 7.70 18.37
C ILE A 266 2.75 7.62 17.77
N GLY A 267 3.34 6.44 17.72
CA GLY A 267 4.62 6.15 17.08
C GLY A 267 4.54 6.07 15.57
N PHE A 268 5.60 5.61 14.93
CA PHE A 268 5.56 5.26 13.51
C PHE A 268 4.55 4.14 13.29
N THR A 269 3.75 4.28 12.23
CA THR A 269 2.62 3.39 11.98
C THR A 269 3.02 2.15 11.17
N GLY A 270 2.53 1.00 11.60
CA GLY A 270 2.56 -0.23 10.83
C GLY A 270 3.97 -0.63 10.38
N PHE A 271 4.11 -0.87 9.10
CA PHE A 271 5.36 -1.29 8.45
C PHE A 271 6.47 -0.22 8.39
N ASN A 272 6.23 1.00 8.89
CA ASN A 272 7.30 1.97 9.07
C ASN A 272 8.19 1.67 10.29
N SER A 273 7.84 0.71 11.12
CA SER A 273 8.50 0.41 12.39
C SER A 273 9.24 -0.93 12.41
N PHE A 274 9.63 -1.46 11.25
CA PHE A 274 10.50 -2.64 11.22
C PHE A 274 11.77 -2.39 12.05
N PRO A 275 12.15 -3.31 12.93
CA PRO A 275 13.31 -3.11 13.81
C PRO A 275 14.64 -2.99 13.07
N GLU A 276 14.72 -3.49 11.83
CA GLU A 276 15.89 -3.42 10.97
C GLU A 276 16.12 -2.03 10.35
N LEU A 277 15.12 -1.14 10.39
CA LEU A 277 15.26 0.21 9.84
C LEU A 277 16.14 1.08 10.73
N SER A 278 17.00 1.88 10.12
CA SER A 278 17.93 2.76 10.85
C SER A 278 17.23 3.87 11.63
N ASP A 279 16.07 4.32 11.16
CA ASP A 279 15.33 5.43 11.76
C ASP A 279 14.14 4.88 12.55
N GLN A 280 14.26 4.91 13.86
CA GLN A 280 13.20 4.53 14.80
C GLN A 280 12.52 5.77 15.38
N TRP A 281 11.26 5.63 15.77
CA TRP A 281 10.55 6.63 16.54
C TRP A 281 10.71 6.37 18.02
N HIS A 282 11.23 7.38 18.71
CA HIS A 282 11.29 7.38 20.17
C HIS A 282 10.75 8.71 20.66
N LEU A 283 9.75 8.66 21.52
CA LEU A 283 9.30 9.82 22.27
C LEU A 283 10.01 9.77 23.64
N PRO A 284 10.91 10.74 23.93
CA PRO A 284 11.61 10.75 25.21
C PRO A 284 10.62 10.91 26.37
N GLU A 285 10.91 10.30 27.51
CA GLU A 285 10.11 10.48 28.72
C GLU A 285 10.28 11.90 29.29
N GLY A 286 9.22 12.43 29.88
CA GLY A 286 9.26 13.72 30.56
C GLY A 286 9.31 14.95 29.63
N VAL A 287 9.19 14.80 28.31
CA VAL A 287 9.14 15.96 27.40
C VAL A 287 7.87 16.81 27.63
N SER A 288 8.05 18.10 27.63
CA SER A 288 6.91 19.03 27.67
C SER A 288 6.03 18.89 26.41
N GLU A 289 4.76 19.28 26.50
CA GLU A 289 3.83 19.29 25.33
C GLU A 289 4.36 20.15 24.17
N ARG A 290 5.11 21.21 24.47
CA ARG A 290 5.74 22.05 23.44
C ARG A 290 6.85 21.31 22.69
N GLU A 291 7.71 20.64 23.42
CA GLU A 291 8.81 19.83 22.83
C GLU A 291 8.25 18.66 22.04
N LYS A 292 7.26 17.97 22.59
CA LYS A 292 6.55 16.89 21.92
C LYS A 292 5.99 17.35 20.58
N LYS A 293 5.25 18.47 20.52
CA LYS A 293 4.75 19.03 19.27
C LYS A 293 5.86 19.36 18.27
N ALA A 294 6.98 19.90 18.75
CA ALA A 294 8.15 20.20 17.91
C ALA A 294 8.78 18.92 17.31
N LEU A 295 8.87 17.84 18.09
CA LEU A 295 9.36 16.55 17.62
C LEU A 295 8.46 15.97 16.52
N TYR A 296 7.13 16.00 16.74
CA TYR A 296 6.19 15.54 15.71
C TYR A 296 6.23 16.42 14.47
N ALA A 297 6.30 17.75 14.60
CA ALA A 297 6.42 18.66 13.47
C ALA A 297 7.64 18.31 12.61
N ARG A 298 8.79 18.10 13.23
CA ARG A 298 10.06 17.77 12.55
C ARG A 298 9.99 16.43 11.78
N ARG A 299 9.34 15.43 12.35
CA ARG A 299 9.29 14.07 11.77
C ARG A 299 8.09 13.82 10.85
N CYS A 300 7.00 14.51 11.09
CA CYS A 300 5.72 14.29 10.41
C CYS A 300 5.43 15.35 9.34
N PHE A 301 5.85 16.61 9.57
CA PHE A 301 5.58 17.74 8.67
C PHE A 301 6.79 18.67 8.52
N PRO A 302 7.97 18.13 8.11
CA PRO A 302 9.22 18.90 8.09
C PRO A 302 9.17 20.11 7.14
N GLU A 303 9.80 21.21 7.52
CA GLU A 303 9.98 22.38 6.66
C GLU A 303 11.08 22.13 5.61
N ILE A 304 11.16 22.99 4.58
CA ILE A 304 12.05 22.77 3.42
C ILE A 304 13.52 22.66 3.81
N ASP A 305 13.98 23.50 4.73
CA ASP A 305 15.35 23.47 5.25
C ASP A 305 15.66 22.16 5.96
N MET A 306 14.76 21.68 6.80
CA MET A 306 14.87 20.38 7.48
C MET A 306 14.90 19.20 6.49
N ILE A 307 14.08 19.27 5.43
CA ILE A 307 14.09 18.26 4.36
C ILE A 307 15.45 18.23 3.67
N VAL A 308 15.96 19.40 3.28
CA VAL A 308 17.25 19.52 2.60
C VAL A 308 18.39 19.03 3.50
N GLU A 309 18.39 19.44 4.77
CA GLU A 309 19.39 18.97 5.76
C GLU A 309 19.37 17.45 5.89
N ARG A 310 18.18 16.86 6.06
CA ARG A 310 18.02 15.42 6.18
C ARG A 310 18.50 14.67 4.92
N VAL A 311 18.20 15.18 3.76
CA VAL A 311 18.69 14.62 2.48
C VAL A 311 20.22 14.64 2.44
N GLU A 312 20.85 15.75 2.84
CA GLU A 312 22.32 15.84 2.87
C GLU A 312 22.95 14.92 3.92
N GLU A 313 22.32 14.73 5.07
CA GLU A 313 22.75 13.73 6.06
C GLU A 313 22.79 12.32 5.44
N ILE A 314 21.71 11.93 4.76
CA ILE A 314 21.59 10.60 4.15
C ILE A 314 22.59 10.42 2.99
N ARG A 315 22.80 11.46 2.18
CA ARG A 315 23.80 11.41 1.09
C ARG A 315 25.25 11.16 1.57
N ARG A 316 25.55 11.51 2.83
CA ARG A 316 26.86 11.23 3.44
C ARG A 316 27.00 9.80 3.98
N THR A 317 25.90 9.03 4.05
CA THR A 317 25.94 7.63 4.46
C THR A 317 26.42 6.73 3.31
N PRO A 318 26.93 5.53 3.59
CA PRO A 318 27.26 4.56 2.52
C PRO A 318 26.06 4.25 1.62
N ALA A 319 24.85 4.09 2.20
CA ALA A 319 23.62 3.83 1.46
C ALA A 319 23.21 5.02 0.55
N GLY A 320 23.53 6.25 0.94
CA GLY A 320 23.22 7.46 0.16
C GLY A 320 24.30 7.87 -0.84
N SER A 321 25.41 7.11 -0.92
CA SER A 321 26.47 7.38 -1.88
C SER A 321 26.00 7.19 -3.33
N GLY A 322 26.35 8.10 -4.22
CA GLY A 322 25.99 8.02 -5.65
C GLY A 322 24.56 8.46 -6.00
N LEU A 323 23.81 9.06 -5.07
CA LEU A 323 22.50 9.64 -5.37
C LEU A 323 22.64 10.88 -6.27
N THR A 324 22.03 10.82 -7.45
CA THR A 324 22.10 11.88 -8.49
C THR A 324 20.73 12.34 -8.96
N ASN A 325 19.70 11.53 -8.78
CA ASN A 325 18.31 11.85 -9.15
C ASN A 325 17.44 11.92 -7.89
N ALA A 326 16.58 12.93 -7.79
CA ALA A 326 15.60 13.05 -6.70
C ALA A 326 14.18 13.12 -7.25
N TYR A 327 13.30 12.28 -6.72
CA TYR A 327 11.88 12.28 -7.03
C TYR A 327 11.05 12.56 -5.79
N ILE A 328 10.15 13.55 -5.86
CA ILE A 328 9.33 14.03 -4.74
C ILE A 328 7.90 13.57 -4.91
N MET A 329 7.46 12.61 -4.09
CA MET A 329 6.07 12.20 -3.96
C MET A 329 5.38 13.12 -2.95
N THR A 330 4.40 13.94 -3.38
CA THR A 330 3.78 14.88 -2.46
C THR A 330 2.42 15.39 -2.93
N ASN A 331 1.53 15.66 -1.99
CA ASN A 331 0.31 16.42 -2.17
C ASN A 331 0.50 17.94 -1.93
N GLY A 332 1.72 18.41 -1.75
CA GLY A 332 2.05 19.82 -1.55
C GLY A 332 1.59 20.71 -2.71
N SER A 333 1.37 22.03 -2.45
CA SER A 333 0.98 22.98 -3.48
C SER A 333 2.08 23.14 -4.55
N PRO A 334 1.76 23.49 -5.80
CA PRO A 334 2.76 23.69 -6.85
C PRO A 334 3.87 24.67 -6.45
N SER A 335 3.52 25.76 -5.78
CA SER A 335 4.48 26.78 -5.32
C SER A 335 5.44 26.22 -4.26
N TRP A 336 4.94 25.40 -3.33
CA TRP A 336 5.76 24.76 -2.31
C TRP A 336 6.71 23.72 -2.95
N VAL A 337 6.22 22.91 -3.89
CA VAL A 337 7.04 21.94 -4.61
C VAL A 337 8.14 22.62 -5.40
N SER A 338 7.85 23.75 -6.06
CA SER A 338 8.86 24.53 -6.79
C SER A 338 9.96 25.07 -5.86
N LYS A 339 9.58 25.55 -4.66
CA LYS A 339 10.56 25.99 -3.65
C LYS A 339 11.45 24.85 -3.16
N LEU A 340 10.87 23.69 -2.89
CA LEU A 340 11.64 22.52 -2.46
C LEU A 340 12.60 22.02 -3.56
N LYS A 341 12.16 21.96 -4.82
CA LYS A 341 13.02 21.63 -5.95
C LYS A 341 14.19 22.60 -6.09
N ALA A 342 13.93 23.91 -5.95
CA ALA A 342 14.97 24.92 -6.00
C ALA A 342 15.99 24.75 -4.86
N ALA A 343 15.51 24.48 -3.64
CA ALA A 343 16.35 24.27 -2.46
C ALA A 343 17.24 23.02 -2.59
N LEU A 344 16.71 21.91 -3.14
CA LEU A 344 17.49 20.71 -3.42
C LEU A 344 18.53 20.97 -4.52
N ARG A 345 18.14 21.61 -5.64
CA ARG A 345 19.07 21.93 -6.75
C ARG A 345 20.19 22.89 -6.34
N ALA A 346 19.98 23.71 -5.34
CA ALA A 346 21.02 24.58 -4.78
C ALA A 346 22.14 23.79 -4.08
N ARG A 347 21.93 22.50 -3.80
CA ARG A 347 22.96 21.59 -3.30
C ARG A 347 23.66 20.89 -4.46
N HIS A 348 24.97 20.71 -4.35
CA HIS A 348 25.77 20.08 -5.41
C HIS A 348 25.41 18.59 -5.61
N GLY A 349 25.62 18.08 -6.82
CA GLY A 349 25.55 16.67 -7.15
C GLY A 349 24.18 16.14 -7.60
N TRP A 350 23.16 16.99 -7.74
CA TRP A 350 21.91 16.59 -8.37
C TRP A 350 21.96 16.80 -9.88
N ALA A 351 21.85 15.71 -10.63
CA ALA A 351 21.68 15.75 -12.09
C ALA A 351 20.22 16.06 -12.45
N HIS A 352 19.27 15.56 -11.64
CA HIS A 352 17.84 15.73 -11.89
C HIS A 352 17.03 15.82 -10.58
N VAL A 353 16.01 16.69 -10.56
CA VAL A 353 15.04 16.80 -9.45
C VAL A 353 13.65 16.96 -10.03
N ALA A 354 12.81 15.96 -9.84
CA ALA A 354 11.43 15.91 -10.30
C ALA A 354 10.44 15.63 -9.15
N SER A 355 9.16 15.61 -9.47
CA SER A 355 8.09 15.32 -8.53
C SER A 355 6.93 14.62 -9.21
N SER A 356 6.00 14.05 -8.44
CA SER A 356 4.74 13.49 -8.94
C SER A 356 3.89 14.49 -9.77
N ARG A 357 4.18 15.80 -9.66
CA ARG A 357 3.50 16.83 -10.45
C ARG A 357 4.06 17.02 -11.85
N ASP A 358 5.22 16.47 -12.16
CA ASP A 358 5.85 16.54 -13.47
C ASP A 358 5.48 15.34 -14.36
N LEU A 359 4.81 14.35 -13.78
CA LEU A 359 4.40 13.15 -14.51
C LEU A 359 3.40 13.46 -15.62
N VAL A 360 3.60 12.86 -16.78
CA VAL A 360 2.69 12.89 -17.90
C VAL A 360 1.78 11.66 -17.82
N LEU A 361 0.52 11.88 -17.44
CA LEU A 361 -0.44 10.81 -17.16
C LEU A 361 -1.73 10.98 -17.95
N THR A 362 -2.30 9.86 -18.42
CA THR A 362 -3.67 9.83 -18.92
C THR A 362 -4.68 10.14 -17.82
N SER A 363 -5.94 10.33 -18.18
CA SER A 363 -7.01 10.61 -17.22
C SER A 363 -7.12 9.49 -16.17
N GLU A 364 -7.08 8.23 -16.61
CA GLU A 364 -7.19 7.07 -15.74
C GLU A 364 -5.91 6.89 -14.87
N GLN A 365 -4.73 7.10 -15.44
CA GLN A 365 -3.47 7.04 -14.70
C GLN A 365 -3.39 8.07 -13.57
N LYS A 366 -4.02 9.24 -13.73
CA LYS A 366 -4.08 10.25 -12.64
C LYS A 366 -4.81 9.75 -11.40
N TYR A 367 -5.83 8.91 -11.56
CA TYR A 367 -6.58 8.38 -10.42
C TYR A 367 -5.87 7.22 -9.71
N VAL A 368 -4.90 6.57 -10.36
CA VAL A 368 -4.03 5.54 -9.78
C VAL A 368 -2.61 6.06 -9.47
N SER A 369 -2.40 7.37 -9.51
CA SER A 369 -1.07 7.98 -9.32
C SER A 369 -0.45 7.69 -7.95
N GLN A 370 -1.24 7.43 -6.91
CA GLN A 370 -0.71 6.98 -5.62
C GLN A 370 -0.02 5.61 -5.72
N ALA A 371 -0.56 4.69 -6.52
CA ALA A 371 0.06 3.39 -6.80
C ALA A 371 1.35 3.55 -7.62
N LEU A 372 1.37 4.48 -8.59
CA LEU A 372 2.57 4.82 -9.34
C LEU A 372 3.67 5.39 -8.42
N ASP A 373 3.33 6.33 -7.55
CA ASP A 373 4.27 6.89 -6.56
C ASP A 373 4.84 5.77 -5.66
N MET A 374 4.01 4.80 -5.24
CA MET A 374 4.47 3.65 -4.46
C MET A 374 5.40 2.74 -5.25
N LEU A 375 5.15 2.50 -6.55
CA LEU A 375 6.07 1.76 -7.42
C LEU A 375 7.41 2.48 -7.54
N VAL A 376 7.42 3.81 -7.69
CA VAL A 376 8.65 4.61 -7.72
C VAL A 376 9.40 4.49 -6.38
N ALA A 377 8.68 4.59 -5.25
CA ALA A 377 9.26 4.43 -3.91
C ALA A 377 9.81 3.00 -3.67
N GLN A 378 9.10 1.98 -4.14
CA GLN A 378 9.54 0.58 -4.07
C GLN A 378 10.88 0.38 -4.79
N ARG A 379 11.05 1.04 -5.95
CA ARG A 379 12.26 0.96 -6.79
C ARG A 379 13.32 2.03 -6.48
N ALA A 380 13.15 2.82 -5.44
CA ALA A 380 14.15 3.80 -5.04
C ALA A 380 15.48 3.12 -4.64
N HIS A 381 16.62 3.71 -5.02
CA HIS A 381 17.90 3.36 -4.40
C HIS A 381 17.81 3.66 -2.91
N VAL A 382 17.45 4.90 -2.56
CA VAL A 382 17.12 5.29 -1.20
C VAL A 382 15.72 5.89 -1.17
N PHE A 383 14.90 5.47 -0.22
CA PHE A 383 13.58 6.01 0.05
C PHE A 383 13.57 6.73 1.40
N ILE A 384 13.14 7.99 1.44
CA ILE A 384 12.87 8.71 2.69
C ILE A 384 11.38 8.92 2.81
N GLY A 385 10.77 8.18 3.71
CA GLY A 385 9.33 8.17 3.96
C GLY A 385 8.90 9.03 5.14
N ASN A 386 7.59 9.22 5.26
CA ASN A 386 6.96 9.73 6.46
C ASN A 386 6.53 8.55 7.34
N GLY A 387 7.18 8.36 8.49
CA GLY A 387 6.93 7.24 9.39
C GLY A 387 5.49 7.16 9.95
N PHE A 388 4.74 8.26 9.86
CA PHE A 388 3.33 8.33 10.28
C PHE A 388 2.34 8.14 9.11
N SER A 389 2.82 7.78 7.94
CA SER A 389 1.99 7.59 6.75
C SER A 389 1.95 6.13 6.32
N THR A 390 0.76 5.57 6.22
CA THR A 390 0.53 4.21 5.71
C THR A 390 1.05 4.01 4.28
N LEU A 391 1.03 5.05 3.44
CA LEU A 391 1.60 4.97 2.10
C LEU A 391 3.12 4.72 2.15
N SER A 392 3.84 5.40 3.07
CA SER A 392 5.26 5.09 3.32
C SER A 392 5.43 3.67 3.87
N GLY A 393 4.59 3.27 4.83
CA GLY A 393 4.64 1.92 5.42
C GLY A 393 4.49 0.83 4.38
N MET A 394 3.55 0.98 3.43
CA MET A 394 3.37 0.01 2.35
C MET A 394 4.55 0.00 1.37
N ALA A 395 5.14 1.16 1.05
CA ALA A 395 6.37 1.21 0.24
C ALA A 395 7.52 0.49 0.96
N VAL A 396 7.70 0.72 2.26
CA VAL A 396 8.70 0.03 3.09
C VAL A 396 8.44 -1.47 3.13
N MET A 397 7.19 -1.89 3.34
CA MET A 397 6.80 -3.30 3.34
C MET A 397 7.17 -4.00 2.02
N LEU A 398 6.87 -3.39 0.88
CA LEU A 398 7.22 -3.93 -0.43
C LEU A 398 8.75 -3.99 -0.64
N ARG A 399 9.49 -3.00 -0.16
CA ARG A 399 10.96 -2.98 -0.21
C ARG A 399 11.56 -4.11 0.64
N MET A 400 11.05 -4.32 1.86
CA MET A 400 11.45 -5.43 2.74
C MET A 400 11.11 -6.79 2.13
N ALA A 401 9.93 -6.93 1.53
CA ALA A 401 9.52 -8.14 0.81
C ALA A 401 10.46 -8.45 -0.38
N ASN A 402 10.92 -7.43 -1.08
CA ASN A 402 11.89 -7.54 -2.17
C ASN A 402 13.36 -7.66 -1.70
N ARG A 403 13.59 -7.80 -0.39
CA ARG A 403 14.92 -7.93 0.22
C ARG A 403 15.85 -6.75 -0.11
N ILE A 404 15.28 -5.56 -0.31
CA ILE A 404 16.06 -4.33 -0.46
C ILE A 404 16.65 -3.99 0.90
N ALA A 405 17.91 -3.59 0.93
CA ALA A 405 18.66 -3.34 2.16
C ALA A 405 17.92 -2.34 3.08
N PRO A 406 17.65 -2.69 4.35
CA PRO A 406 16.83 -1.89 5.26
C PRO A 406 17.37 -0.47 5.48
N ASP A 407 18.68 -0.29 5.48
CA ASP A 407 19.35 1.01 5.65
C ASP A 407 19.11 1.99 4.50
N THR A 408 18.57 1.51 3.36
CA THR A 408 18.10 2.33 2.24
C THR A 408 16.66 2.77 2.35
N SER A 409 15.93 2.33 3.38
CA SER A 409 14.57 2.77 3.74
C SER A 409 14.65 3.65 5.00
N ARG A 410 14.45 4.94 4.82
CA ARG A 410 14.71 5.96 5.83
C ARG A 410 13.43 6.74 6.15
N HIS A 411 13.43 7.45 7.30
CA HIS A 411 12.34 8.34 7.72
C HIS A 411 12.83 9.76 8.04
N TRP A 412 11.87 10.69 7.98
CA TRP A 412 12.11 12.08 8.41
C TRP A 412 12.51 12.16 9.88
#